data_40bf4a33a2f871f830cba899cec5e441
#
_entry.id   40bf4a33a2f871f830cba899cec5e441
#
_cell.length_a   1.000
_cell.length_b   1.000
_cell.length_c   1.000
_cell.angle_alpha   90.00
_cell.angle_beta   90.00
_cell.angle_gamma   90.00
#
_symmetry.space_group_name_H-M   'P 1'
#
loop_
_entity.id
_entity.type
_entity.pdbx_description
1 polymer ?
#
loop_
_entity_poly.entity_id
_entity_poly.type
_entity_poly.pdbx_seq_one_letter_code
_entity_poly.pdbx_strand_id
1 'polypeptide(L)'
;STIQEKSLLKALRRCDVAIGAMKGKNRAPIVVTETMVEHMKKGAVIVDVSIDTGGCFETSEVTTHEKPTFIKNGVIHYCVPNIPSRYSKTASMSISNIISPFLLHIADDGGIETAIRCNRGLKHGIYSYHGVLTNKAIADWFNLEYRDINLIVF
;
A
#
# COMPACT_ATOMS: atom_id res chain seq x y z
N SER A 1 -12.27 14.86 1.95
CA SER A 1 -13.09 15.41 0.84
C SER A 1 -13.98 14.29 0.33
N THR A 2 -15.27 14.55 0.30
CA THR A 2 -16.25 13.62 -0.24
C THR A 2 -16.02 13.52 -1.74
N ILE A 3 -15.63 12.34 -2.22
CA ILE A 3 -15.49 12.08 -3.65
C ILE A 3 -16.90 12.18 -4.24
N GLN A 4 -17.16 13.21 -5.02
CA GLN A 4 -18.45 13.33 -5.69
C GLN A 4 -18.40 12.44 -6.94
N GLU A 5 -19.17 11.36 -6.93
CA GLU A 5 -19.22 10.34 -7.99
C GLU A 5 -19.41 10.96 -9.38
N LYS A 6 -20.31 11.95 -9.50
CA LYS A 6 -20.53 12.68 -10.78
C LYS A 6 -19.28 13.40 -11.28
N SER A 7 -18.51 14.01 -10.37
CA SER A 7 -17.28 14.73 -10.73
C SER A 7 -16.18 13.77 -11.14
N LEU A 8 -16.06 12.63 -10.47
CA LEU A 8 -15.11 11.58 -10.81
C LEU A 8 -15.43 10.99 -12.19
N LEU A 9 -16.68 10.63 -12.44
CA LEU A 9 -17.10 10.12 -13.74
C LEU A 9 -16.83 11.11 -14.87
N LYS A 10 -17.07 12.42 -14.65
CA LYS A 10 -16.75 13.46 -15.63
C LYS A 10 -15.24 13.55 -15.92
N ALA A 11 -14.39 13.37 -14.90
CA ALA A 11 -12.94 13.35 -15.05
C ALA A 11 -12.48 12.11 -15.83
N LEU A 12 -12.98 10.93 -15.47
CA LEU A 12 -12.66 9.66 -16.13
C LEU A 12 -13.01 9.65 -17.63
N ARG A 13 -14.13 10.23 -18.02
CA ARG A 13 -14.52 10.36 -19.43
C ARG A 13 -13.55 11.19 -20.29
N ARG A 14 -12.77 12.05 -19.67
CA ARG A 14 -11.89 13.02 -20.35
C ARG A 14 -10.42 12.64 -20.28
N CYS A 15 -10.02 11.88 -19.27
CA CYS A 15 -8.62 11.52 -19.07
C CYS A 15 -8.16 10.46 -20.08
N ASP A 16 -6.87 10.48 -20.36
CA ASP A 16 -6.18 9.45 -21.15
C ASP A 16 -5.46 8.46 -20.21
N VAL A 17 -5.13 8.90 -19.00
CA VAL A 17 -4.53 8.08 -17.96
C VAL A 17 -5.21 8.35 -16.62
N ALA A 18 -5.61 7.29 -15.91
CA ALA A 18 -6.10 7.35 -14.54
C ALA A 18 -5.13 6.61 -13.62
N ILE A 19 -4.64 7.26 -12.57
CA ILE A 19 -3.74 6.67 -11.59
C ILE A 19 -4.48 6.51 -10.28
N GLY A 20 -4.59 5.27 -9.79
CA GLY A 20 -5.17 4.93 -8.50
C GLY A 20 -4.07 4.77 -7.45
N ALA A 21 -4.12 5.59 -6.38
CA ALA A 21 -3.16 5.55 -5.27
C ALA A 21 -3.90 5.75 -3.94
N MET A 22 -4.85 4.87 -3.66
CA MET A 22 -5.70 4.92 -2.48
C MET A 22 -5.17 4.00 -1.39
N LYS A 23 -5.29 4.42 -0.12
CA LYS A 23 -4.91 3.62 1.03
C LYS A 23 -6.09 3.51 2.00
N GLY A 24 -6.41 2.30 2.41
CA GLY A 24 -7.34 2.00 3.50
C GLY A 24 -6.60 1.42 4.71
N LYS A 25 -7.33 1.10 5.77
CA LYS A 25 -6.75 0.44 6.96
C LYS A 25 -6.21 -0.96 6.64
N ASN A 26 -7.00 -1.77 5.94
CA ASN A 26 -6.66 -3.17 5.60
C ASN A 26 -6.61 -3.39 4.10
N ARG A 27 -7.51 -2.76 3.35
CA ARG A 27 -7.62 -2.86 1.89
C ARG A 27 -7.84 -1.46 1.31
N ALA A 28 -7.35 -1.21 0.10
CA ALA A 28 -7.70 -0.02 -0.66
C ALA A 28 -9.22 0.01 -0.91
N PRO A 29 -9.89 1.15 -0.70
CA PRO A 29 -11.30 1.25 -1.04
C PRO A 29 -11.48 1.23 -2.56
N ILE A 30 -12.49 0.51 -3.04
CA ILE A 30 -12.90 0.60 -4.44
C ILE A 30 -13.60 1.94 -4.62
N VAL A 31 -13.01 2.80 -5.45
CA VAL A 31 -13.48 4.17 -5.71
C VAL A 31 -14.03 4.30 -7.13
N VAL A 32 -13.51 3.51 -8.07
CA VAL A 32 -13.93 3.50 -9.47
C VAL A 32 -14.59 2.17 -9.76
N THR A 33 -15.89 2.20 -10.06
CA THR A 33 -16.68 1.01 -10.41
C THR A 33 -16.44 0.59 -11.87
N GLU A 34 -16.78 -0.65 -12.20
CA GLU A 34 -16.69 -1.16 -13.58
C GLU A 34 -17.52 -0.30 -14.54
N THR A 35 -18.71 0.11 -14.14
CA THR A 35 -19.56 1.00 -14.95
C THR A 35 -18.91 2.36 -15.22
N MET A 36 -18.10 2.87 -14.32
CA MET A 36 -17.32 4.10 -14.55
C MET A 36 -16.19 3.87 -15.55
N VAL A 37 -15.53 2.72 -15.50
CA VAL A 37 -14.47 2.34 -16.45
C VAL A 37 -15.01 2.21 -17.87
N GLU A 38 -16.22 1.67 -18.05
CA GLU A 38 -16.89 1.57 -19.35
C GLU A 38 -17.09 2.93 -20.06
N HIS A 39 -17.14 4.01 -19.26
CA HIS A 39 -17.27 5.37 -19.78
C HIS A 39 -15.92 6.05 -20.10
N MET A 40 -14.80 5.41 -19.83
CA MET A 40 -13.49 5.91 -20.22
C MET A 40 -13.27 5.79 -21.73
N LYS A 41 -12.33 6.57 -22.25
CA LYS A 41 -11.94 6.46 -23.66
C LYS A 41 -11.36 5.09 -23.94
N LYS A 42 -11.69 4.52 -25.10
CA LYS A 42 -11.02 3.30 -25.57
C LYS A 42 -9.52 3.58 -25.77
N GLY A 43 -8.68 2.69 -25.26
CA GLY A 43 -7.23 2.87 -25.25
C GLY A 43 -6.70 3.76 -24.13
N ALA A 44 -7.55 4.30 -23.28
CA ALA A 44 -7.10 4.94 -22.03
C ALA A 44 -6.38 3.93 -21.13
N VAL A 45 -5.52 4.43 -20.24
CA VAL A 45 -4.68 3.60 -19.36
C VAL A 45 -5.09 3.81 -17.90
N ILE A 46 -5.27 2.72 -17.18
CA ILE A 46 -5.38 2.70 -15.72
C ILE A 46 -4.07 2.17 -15.15
N VAL A 47 -3.49 2.91 -14.20
CA VAL A 47 -2.35 2.46 -13.37
C VAL A 47 -2.82 2.36 -11.94
N ASP A 48 -3.02 1.14 -11.44
CA ASP A 48 -3.46 0.94 -10.06
C ASP A 48 -2.27 0.66 -9.14
N VAL A 49 -1.75 1.73 -8.53
CA VAL A 49 -0.67 1.66 -7.53
C VAL A 49 -1.16 1.01 -6.22
N SER A 50 -2.48 1.03 -5.99
CA SER A 50 -3.11 0.42 -4.81
C SER A 50 -3.25 -1.10 -4.91
N ILE A 51 -2.80 -1.71 -6.01
CA ILE A 51 -2.98 -3.15 -6.26
C ILE A 51 -2.41 -4.04 -5.16
N ASP A 52 -1.30 -3.63 -4.54
CA ASP A 52 -0.69 -4.34 -3.40
C ASP A 52 -1.65 -4.51 -2.21
N THR A 53 -2.64 -3.63 -2.09
CA THR A 53 -3.67 -3.66 -1.05
C THR A 53 -5.06 -3.95 -1.61
N GLY A 54 -5.14 -4.58 -2.76
CA GLY A 54 -6.37 -5.07 -3.40
C GLY A 54 -6.98 -4.18 -4.47
N GLY A 55 -6.29 -3.08 -4.86
CA GLY A 55 -6.72 -2.18 -5.91
C GLY A 55 -7.86 -1.23 -5.54
N CYS A 56 -7.94 -0.11 -6.23
CA CYS A 56 -9.00 0.89 -6.04
C CYS A 56 -9.95 1.04 -7.25
N PHE A 57 -9.69 0.31 -8.33
CA PHE A 57 -10.62 0.12 -9.43
C PHE A 57 -11.26 -1.28 -9.30
N GLU A 58 -12.56 -1.37 -9.48
CA GLU A 58 -13.29 -2.64 -9.42
C GLU A 58 -12.82 -3.64 -10.50
N THR A 59 -12.33 -3.11 -11.62
CA THR A 59 -11.80 -3.87 -12.75
C THR A 59 -10.35 -4.29 -12.61
N SER A 60 -9.64 -3.89 -11.53
CA SER A 60 -8.24 -4.22 -11.33
C SER A 60 -8.04 -5.70 -11.03
N GLU A 61 -7.12 -6.33 -11.75
CA GLU A 61 -6.66 -7.70 -11.55
C GLU A 61 -5.14 -7.69 -11.42
N VAL A 62 -4.60 -8.45 -10.47
CA VAL A 62 -3.15 -8.52 -10.25
C VAL A 62 -2.47 -9.06 -11.51
N THR A 63 -1.48 -8.31 -12.00
CA THR A 63 -0.64 -8.69 -13.13
C THR A 63 0.80 -8.96 -12.68
N THR A 64 1.65 -9.38 -13.60
CA THR A 64 3.07 -9.68 -13.32
C THR A 64 3.99 -8.77 -14.13
N HIS A 65 5.25 -8.72 -13.77
CA HIS A 65 6.26 -7.99 -14.55
C HIS A 65 6.47 -8.57 -15.96
N GLU A 66 6.13 -9.84 -16.18
CA GLU A 66 6.22 -10.50 -17.50
C GLU A 66 5.01 -10.17 -18.37
N LYS A 67 3.82 -10.10 -17.77
CA LYS A 67 2.57 -9.70 -18.41
C LYS A 67 1.97 -8.52 -17.64
N PRO A 68 2.50 -7.30 -17.83
CA PRO A 68 2.19 -6.17 -16.94
C PRO A 68 0.83 -5.55 -17.20
N THR A 69 0.20 -5.83 -18.33
CA THR A 69 -1.04 -5.19 -18.75
C THR A 69 -2.07 -6.19 -19.23
N PHE A 70 -3.34 -5.82 -19.09
CA PHE A 70 -4.47 -6.47 -19.75
C PHE A 70 -5.48 -5.42 -20.22
N ILE A 71 -6.40 -5.81 -21.08
CA ILE A 71 -7.44 -4.91 -21.59
C ILE A 71 -8.81 -5.40 -21.07
N LYS A 72 -9.55 -4.49 -20.44
CA LYS A 72 -10.94 -4.72 -20.01
C LYS A 72 -11.77 -3.49 -20.36
N ASN A 73 -12.95 -3.69 -20.93
CA ASN A 73 -13.84 -2.63 -21.41
C ASN A 73 -13.17 -1.64 -22.40
N GLY A 74 -12.15 -2.13 -23.15
CA GLY A 74 -11.37 -1.27 -24.07
C GLY A 74 -10.35 -0.36 -23.41
N VAL A 75 -10.13 -0.49 -22.09
CA VAL A 75 -9.18 0.28 -21.29
C VAL A 75 -8.00 -0.63 -20.91
N ILE A 76 -6.79 -0.11 -21.02
CA ILE A 76 -5.55 -0.82 -20.68
C ILE A 76 -5.32 -0.70 -19.17
N HIS A 77 -5.16 -1.82 -18.48
CA HIS A 77 -4.90 -1.86 -17.04
C HIS A 77 -3.44 -2.27 -16.80
N TYR A 78 -2.73 -1.50 -15.99
CA TYR A 78 -1.43 -1.82 -15.44
C TYR A 78 -1.59 -1.98 -13.92
N CYS A 79 -1.54 -3.21 -13.44
CA CYS A 79 -1.83 -3.59 -12.06
C CYS A 79 -0.74 -4.51 -11.50
N VAL A 80 0.53 -4.15 -11.72
CA VAL A 80 1.68 -4.91 -11.25
C VAL A 80 1.98 -4.54 -9.79
N PRO A 81 1.96 -5.50 -8.86
CA PRO A 81 2.34 -5.24 -7.48
C PRO A 81 3.82 -4.93 -7.36
N ASN A 82 4.19 -4.25 -6.27
CA ASN A 82 5.57 -3.91 -5.97
C ASN A 82 6.30 -3.21 -7.14
N ILE A 83 5.71 -2.15 -7.66
CA ILE A 83 6.30 -1.31 -8.73
C ILE A 83 7.76 -0.92 -8.44
N PRO A 84 8.17 -0.59 -7.18
CA PRO A 84 9.56 -0.27 -6.86
C PRO A 84 10.58 -1.35 -7.23
N SER A 85 10.19 -2.60 -7.33
CA SER A 85 11.10 -3.69 -7.71
C SER A 85 11.69 -3.54 -9.12
N ARG A 86 11.00 -2.81 -10.01
CA ARG A 86 11.52 -2.47 -11.35
C ARG A 86 12.67 -1.47 -11.30
N TYR A 87 12.77 -0.70 -10.24
CA TYR A 87 13.80 0.31 -10.01
C TYR A 87 14.55 0.00 -8.71
N SER A 88 14.93 -1.25 -8.53
CA SER A 88 15.45 -1.82 -7.28
C SER A 88 16.61 -1.03 -6.68
N LYS A 89 17.55 -0.56 -7.50
CA LYS A 89 18.66 0.27 -7.03
C LYS A 89 18.18 1.56 -6.37
N THR A 90 17.31 2.30 -7.04
CA THR A 90 16.76 3.57 -6.50
C THR A 90 15.91 3.32 -5.26
N ALA A 91 15.04 2.30 -5.30
CA ALA A 91 14.18 1.93 -4.19
C ALA A 91 15.00 1.52 -2.95
N SER A 92 15.99 0.65 -3.13
CA SER A 92 16.87 0.18 -2.05
C SER A 92 17.69 1.32 -1.45
N MET A 93 18.24 2.21 -2.28
CA MET A 93 18.97 3.39 -1.78
C MET A 93 18.06 4.32 -0.98
N SER A 94 16.84 4.57 -1.46
CA SER A 94 15.88 5.43 -0.75
C SER A 94 15.48 4.85 0.60
N ILE A 95 15.20 3.55 0.66
CA ILE A 95 14.87 2.84 1.90
C ILE A 95 16.09 2.85 2.85
N SER A 96 17.29 2.54 2.35
CA SER A 96 18.51 2.54 3.14
C SER A 96 18.79 3.91 3.78
N ASN A 97 18.64 4.99 3.02
CA ASN A 97 18.84 6.35 3.52
C ASN A 97 17.87 6.73 4.65
N ILE A 98 16.66 6.14 4.63
CA ILE A 98 15.67 6.38 5.69
C ILE A 98 15.91 5.47 6.89
N ILE A 99 16.22 4.20 6.68
CA ILE A 99 16.32 3.20 7.76
C ILE A 99 17.66 3.30 8.50
N SER A 100 18.78 3.57 7.79
CA SER A 100 20.11 3.61 8.42
C SER A 100 20.22 4.56 9.63
N PRO A 101 19.70 5.79 9.59
CA PRO A 101 19.69 6.66 10.77
C PRO A 101 18.95 6.05 11.98
N PHE A 102 17.83 5.34 11.74
CA PHE A 102 17.11 4.65 12.82
C PHE A 102 17.92 3.51 13.43
N LEU A 103 18.64 2.73 12.61
CA LEU A 103 19.48 1.64 13.11
C LEU A 103 20.66 2.19 13.93
N LEU A 104 21.29 3.30 13.50
CA LEU A 104 22.33 3.95 14.24
C LEU A 104 21.81 4.48 15.58
N HIS A 105 20.64 5.13 15.59
CA HIS A 105 19.99 5.62 16.81
C HIS A 105 19.69 4.49 17.80
N ILE A 106 19.20 3.34 17.30
CA ILE A 106 18.95 2.16 18.13
C ILE A 106 20.25 1.68 18.80
N ALA A 107 21.37 1.70 18.06
CA ALA A 107 22.67 1.31 18.60
C ALA A 107 23.18 2.30 19.65
N ASP A 108 23.06 3.60 19.38
CA ASP A 108 23.49 4.68 20.27
C ASP A 108 22.66 4.74 21.56
N ASP A 109 21.36 4.46 21.47
CA ASP A 109 20.42 4.46 22.62
C ASP A 109 20.59 3.23 23.56
N GLY A 110 21.52 2.34 23.27
CA GLY A 110 21.77 1.14 24.08
C GLY A 110 20.88 -0.07 23.72
N GLY A 111 20.29 -0.05 22.52
CA GLY A 111 19.57 -1.19 21.96
C GLY A 111 18.10 -0.94 21.68
N ILE A 112 17.48 -1.97 21.08
CA ILE A 112 16.11 -1.86 20.55
C ILE A 112 15.07 -1.58 21.65
N GLU A 113 15.24 -2.09 22.84
CA GLU A 113 14.28 -1.91 23.93
C GLU A 113 14.18 -0.45 24.37
N THR A 114 15.32 0.20 24.55
CA THR A 114 15.38 1.64 24.89
C THR A 114 14.81 2.48 23.74
N ALA A 115 15.20 2.18 22.52
CA ALA A 115 14.72 2.89 21.35
C ALA A 115 13.18 2.80 21.18
N ILE A 116 12.58 1.62 21.44
CA ILE A 116 11.12 1.43 21.39
C ILE A 116 10.40 2.26 22.46
N ARG A 117 10.98 2.36 23.66
CA ARG A 117 10.41 3.19 24.74
C ARG A 117 10.41 4.67 24.37
N CYS A 118 11.49 5.14 23.78
CA CYS A 118 11.71 6.56 23.46
C CYS A 118 11.04 6.98 22.14
N ASN A 119 10.87 6.07 21.18
CA ASN A 119 10.39 6.38 19.85
C ASN A 119 9.06 5.73 19.54
N ARG A 120 7.99 6.55 19.57
CA ARG A 120 6.62 6.10 19.28
C ARG A 120 6.46 5.55 17.84
N GLY A 121 7.20 6.09 16.87
CA GLY A 121 7.18 5.62 15.49
C GLY A 121 7.72 4.21 15.36
N LEU A 122 8.85 3.90 15.99
CA LEU A 122 9.41 2.55 16.07
C LEU A 122 8.42 1.58 16.71
N LYS A 123 7.80 1.99 17.82
CA LYS A 123 6.82 1.19 18.54
C LYS A 123 5.64 0.75 17.66
N HIS A 124 5.15 1.63 16.80
CA HIS A 124 4.07 1.32 15.85
C HIS A 124 4.50 0.39 14.70
N GLY A 125 5.79 0.34 14.40
CA GLY A 125 6.36 -0.51 13.35
C GLY A 125 6.62 -1.96 13.77
N ILE A 126 6.45 -2.29 15.06
CA ILE A 126 6.77 -3.63 15.58
C ILE A 126 5.57 -4.55 15.35
N TYR A 127 5.79 -5.60 14.58
CA TYR A 127 4.79 -6.63 14.30
C TYR A 127 4.86 -7.79 15.28
N SER A 128 6.07 -8.11 15.75
CA SER A 128 6.29 -9.13 16.78
C SER A 128 7.41 -8.69 17.71
N TYR A 129 7.30 -9.05 19.00
CA TYR A 129 8.28 -8.76 20.03
C TYR A 129 8.44 -9.97 20.95
N HIS A 130 9.67 -10.50 21.04
CA HIS A 130 9.97 -11.72 21.81
C HIS A 130 9.01 -12.89 21.49
N GLY A 131 8.68 -13.10 20.21
CA GLY A 131 7.80 -14.18 19.79
C GLY A 131 6.30 -13.92 19.98
N VAL A 132 5.94 -12.75 20.51
CA VAL A 132 4.53 -12.34 20.71
C VAL A 132 4.12 -11.42 19.58
N LEU A 133 2.99 -11.70 18.92
CA LEU A 133 2.42 -10.86 17.88
C LEU A 133 1.83 -9.58 18.49
N THR A 134 2.29 -8.42 18.00
CA THR A 134 1.91 -7.09 18.52
C THR A 134 1.14 -6.24 17.51
N ASN A 135 0.91 -6.76 16.29
CA ASN A 135 0.11 -6.10 15.28
C ASN A 135 -1.31 -6.68 15.24
N LYS A 136 -2.28 -5.89 15.74
CA LYS A 136 -3.69 -6.31 15.82
C LYS A 136 -4.29 -6.64 14.46
N ALA A 137 -3.97 -5.88 13.40
CA ALA A 137 -4.54 -6.10 12.08
C ALA A 137 -4.12 -7.45 11.49
N ILE A 138 -2.86 -7.86 11.72
CA ILE A 138 -2.36 -9.17 11.31
C ILE A 138 -3.00 -10.27 12.15
N ALA A 139 -3.12 -10.08 13.45
CA ALA A 139 -3.77 -11.03 14.33
C ALA A 139 -5.23 -11.30 13.92
N ASP A 140 -5.99 -10.24 13.68
CA ASP A 140 -7.39 -10.34 13.22
C ASP A 140 -7.49 -11.03 11.84
N TRP A 141 -6.53 -10.76 10.93
CA TRP A 141 -6.54 -11.36 9.58
C TRP A 141 -6.27 -12.86 9.59
N PHE A 142 -5.31 -13.30 10.41
CA PHE A 142 -4.89 -14.70 10.49
C PHE A 142 -5.51 -15.47 11.66
N ASN A 143 -6.41 -14.84 12.43
CA ASN A 143 -7.01 -15.41 13.65
C ASN A 143 -5.97 -15.91 14.65
N LEU A 144 -4.96 -15.05 14.93
CA LEU A 144 -3.87 -15.32 15.84
C LEU A 144 -4.02 -14.57 17.16
N GLU A 145 -3.38 -15.08 18.23
CA GLU A 145 -3.29 -14.36 19.49
C GLU A 145 -2.47 -13.07 19.34
N TYR A 146 -2.96 -12.02 19.97
CA TYR A 146 -2.38 -10.68 19.94
C TYR A 146 -2.17 -10.16 21.37
N ARG A 147 -1.07 -9.42 21.57
CA ARG A 147 -0.87 -8.60 22.78
C ARG A 147 -0.44 -7.19 22.40
N ASP A 148 -1.01 -6.20 23.09
CA ASP A 148 -0.61 -4.81 22.88
C ASP A 148 0.84 -4.60 23.30
N ILE A 149 1.66 -4.02 22.42
CA ILE A 149 3.08 -3.72 22.68
C ILE A 149 3.26 -2.83 23.92
N ASN A 150 2.28 -1.99 24.25
CA ASN A 150 2.31 -1.12 25.42
C ASN A 150 2.23 -1.88 26.73
N LEU A 151 1.73 -3.12 26.72
CA LEU A 151 1.65 -4.01 27.88
C LEU A 151 2.89 -4.90 28.04
N ILE A 152 3.80 -4.89 27.08
CA ILE A 152 4.98 -5.77 27.05
C ILE A 152 6.27 -4.97 27.23
N VAL A 153 6.31 -3.76 26.69
CA VAL A 153 7.47 -2.87 26.77
C VAL A 153 7.20 -1.78 27.82
N PHE A 154 7.78 -1.97 29.01
CA PHE A 154 7.69 -1.05 30.16
C PHE A 154 8.85 -0.05 30.19
#